data_1cee6d7a4a0f93c50748c9c882f0fc64
#
_entry.id   1cee6d7a4a0f93c50748c9c882f0fc64
#
_cell.length_a   1.000
_cell.length_b   1.000
_cell.length_c   1.000
_cell.angle_alpha   90.00
_cell.angle_beta   90.00
_cell.angle_gamma   90.00
#
_symmetry.space_group_name_H-M   'P 1'
#
loop_
_entity.id
_entity.type
_entity.pdbx_description
1 polymer ?
#
loop_
_entity_poly.entity_id
_entity_poly.type
_entity_poly.pdbx_seq_one_letter_code
_entity_poly.pdbx_strand_id
1 'polypeptide(L)'
;QDVQAAINAATNFLPRDLPNPPIYSKVNPADAPILTLALTSQTLSLSKVQDLADTRLAQKISQLPGVGMVSMSGGQKPAIRIQANPTALASYGLTLEDLRIAIAQANVNQPKGFFDGRRQAYTIGANDQILTSGDYHALIIAYQNGAPVRLSDVADVIDSAENVKQAAWMDKVAAVSVNVQR
;
A
#
# COMPACT_ATOMS: atom_id res chain seq x y z
N GLN A 1 -24.62 -4.60 15.00
CA GLN A 1 -24.34 -3.35 15.75
C GLN A 1 -23.43 -3.63 16.95
N ASP A 2 -23.62 -4.75 17.66
CA ASP A 2 -22.85 -5.08 18.87
C ASP A 2 -21.35 -5.28 18.60
N VAL A 3 -20.98 -5.87 17.46
CA VAL A 3 -19.58 -6.06 17.06
C VAL A 3 -18.89 -4.72 16.83
N GLN A 4 -19.58 -3.76 16.18
CA GLN A 4 -19.03 -2.42 15.97
C GLN A 4 -18.83 -1.68 17.30
N ALA A 5 -19.79 -1.78 18.20
CA ALA A 5 -19.67 -1.18 19.52
C ALA A 5 -18.50 -1.79 20.30
N ALA A 6 -18.32 -3.11 20.24
CA ALA A 6 -17.20 -3.79 20.87
C ALA A 6 -15.84 -3.40 20.28
N ILE A 7 -15.73 -3.27 18.93
CA ILE A 7 -14.51 -2.81 18.26
C ILE A 7 -14.18 -1.37 18.67
N ASN A 8 -15.19 -0.49 18.70
CA ASN A 8 -14.98 0.91 19.09
C ASN A 8 -14.54 1.01 20.57
N ALA A 9 -15.11 0.19 21.45
CA ALA A 9 -14.71 0.12 22.87
C ALA A 9 -13.27 -0.42 23.02
N ALA A 10 -12.88 -1.40 22.21
CA ALA A 10 -11.55 -2.01 22.24
C ALA A 10 -10.46 -1.15 21.59
N THR A 11 -10.80 -0.12 20.82
CA THR A 11 -9.85 0.71 20.08
C THR A 11 -8.77 1.33 20.99
N ASN A 12 -9.12 1.67 22.22
CA ASN A 12 -8.19 2.25 23.20
C ASN A 12 -7.19 1.21 23.78
N PHE A 13 -7.47 -0.08 23.62
CA PHE A 13 -6.64 -1.19 24.10
C PHE A 13 -5.76 -1.77 22.97
N LEU A 14 -5.98 -1.35 21.74
CA LEU A 14 -5.19 -1.78 20.58
C LEU A 14 -3.89 -0.96 20.48
N PRO A 15 -2.81 -1.57 19.94
CA PRO A 15 -1.60 -0.83 19.62
C PRO A 15 -1.90 0.36 18.70
N ARG A 16 -1.30 1.52 18.98
CA ARG A 16 -1.53 2.74 18.21
C ARG A 16 -0.83 2.75 16.84
N ASP A 17 0.10 1.82 16.64
CA ASP A 17 0.91 1.61 15.45
C ASP A 17 0.34 0.55 14.50
N LEU A 18 -0.93 0.20 14.65
CA LEU A 18 -1.59 -0.70 13.69
C LEU A 18 -1.58 -0.07 12.29
N PRO A 19 -1.07 -0.79 11.28
CA PRO A 19 -0.99 -0.28 9.91
C PRO A 19 -2.38 -0.01 9.31
N ASN A 20 -3.41 -0.72 9.77
CA ASN A 20 -4.80 -0.51 9.39
C ASN A 20 -5.72 -0.66 10.61
N PRO A 21 -6.77 0.16 10.71
CA PRO A 21 -7.77 -0.03 11.76
C PRO A 21 -8.49 -1.37 11.59
N PRO A 22 -8.99 -1.97 12.67
CA PRO A 22 -9.78 -3.20 12.60
C PRO A 22 -11.02 -2.98 11.74
N ILE A 23 -11.19 -3.84 10.74
CA ILE A 23 -12.37 -3.88 9.87
C ILE A 23 -13.16 -5.14 10.20
N TYR A 24 -14.46 -5.04 10.20
CA TYR A 24 -15.34 -6.20 10.27
C TYR A 24 -16.29 -6.18 9.07
N SER A 25 -16.63 -7.35 8.59
CA SER A 25 -17.67 -7.54 7.58
C SER A 25 -18.60 -8.68 8.03
N LYS A 26 -19.90 -8.51 7.79
CA LYS A 26 -20.84 -9.60 7.95
C LYS A 26 -20.65 -10.52 6.76
N VAL A 27 -20.07 -11.68 6.98
CA VAL A 27 -19.90 -12.70 5.95
C VAL A 27 -20.92 -13.81 6.25
N ASN A 28 -21.77 -14.12 5.28
CA ASN A 28 -22.54 -15.33 5.30
C ASN A 28 -21.70 -16.45 4.64
N PRO A 29 -21.24 -17.46 5.39
CA PRO A 29 -20.43 -18.52 4.78
C PRO A 29 -21.17 -19.35 3.72
N ALA A 30 -22.49 -19.19 3.62
CA ALA A 30 -23.31 -19.81 2.57
C ALA A 30 -23.32 -19.01 1.26
N ASP A 31 -22.81 -17.80 1.23
CA ASP A 31 -22.79 -16.97 0.02
C ASP A 31 -21.51 -17.27 -0.79
N ALA A 32 -21.56 -18.37 -1.54
CA ALA A 32 -20.56 -18.63 -2.55
C ALA A 32 -20.56 -17.50 -3.60
N PRO A 33 -19.41 -17.14 -4.20
CA PRO A 33 -19.39 -16.18 -5.28
C PRO A 33 -20.33 -16.61 -6.42
N ILE A 34 -21.19 -15.72 -6.87
CA ILE A 34 -22.07 -15.96 -8.01
C ILE A 34 -21.31 -15.89 -9.33
N LEU A 35 -20.16 -15.17 -9.33
CA LEU A 35 -19.29 -15.03 -10.48
C LEU A 35 -17.85 -14.91 -9.99
N THR A 36 -16.97 -15.70 -10.59
CA THR A 36 -15.52 -15.56 -10.43
C THR A 36 -14.90 -15.22 -11.77
N LEU A 37 -14.19 -14.10 -11.84
CA LEU A 37 -13.46 -13.69 -13.03
C LEU A 37 -11.97 -13.88 -12.79
N ALA A 38 -11.26 -14.43 -13.77
CA ALA A 38 -9.81 -14.51 -13.76
C ALA A 38 -9.24 -13.48 -14.76
N LEU A 39 -8.47 -12.55 -14.26
CA LEU A 39 -7.84 -11.50 -15.05
C LEU A 39 -6.39 -11.87 -15.33
N THR A 40 -6.03 -11.96 -16.59
CA THR A 40 -4.67 -12.25 -17.04
C THR A 40 -4.19 -11.19 -18.01
N SER A 41 -2.90 -11.03 -18.17
CA SER A 41 -2.30 -10.15 -19.19
C SER A 41 -0.99 -10.75 -19.69
N GLN A 42 -0.72 -10.58 -20.97
CA GLN A 42 0.56 -10.93 -21.59
C GLN A 42 1.52 -9.73 -21.65
N THR A 43 1.00 -8.50 -21.46
CA THR A 43 1.76 -7.24 -21.64
C THR A 43 1.93 -6.47 -20.35
N LEU A 44 1.00 -6.61 -19.42
CA LEU A 44 1.03 -5.89 -18.12
C LEU A 44 1.53 -6.84 -17.01
N SER A 45 2.29 -6.28 -16.08
CA SER A 45 2.65 -7.02 -14.86
C SER A 45 1.40 -7.32 -14.01
N LEU A 46 1.44 -8.39 -13.23
CA LEU A 46 0.30 -8.82 -12.41
C LEU A 46 -0.10 -7.74 -11.38
N SER A 47 0.86 -6.98 -10.87
CA SER A 47 0.61 -5.84 -9.97
C SER A 47 -0.16 -4.72 -10.67
N LYS A 48 0.14 -4.45 -11.96
CA LYS A 48 -0.60 -3.45 -12.73
C LYS A 48 -2.01 -3.92 -13.09
N VAL A 49 -2.18 -5.22 -13.36
CA VAL A 49 -3.50 -5.83 -13.57
C VAL A 49 -4.33 -5.72 -12.29
N GLN A 50 -3.74 -6.01 -11.13
CA GLN A 50 -4.39 -5.86 -9.84
C GLN A 50 -4.83 -4.41 -9.58
N ASP A 51 -3.94 -3.44 -9.79
CA ASP A 51 -4.23 -2.02 -9.62
C ASP A 51 -5.41 -1.56 -10.49
N LEU A 52 -5.43 -1.94 -11.77
CA LEU A 52 -6.53 -1.65 -12.68
C LEU A 52 -7.83 -2.36 -12.30
N ALA A 53 -7.74 -3.59 -11.80
CA ALA A 53 -8.88 -4.35 -11.33
C ALA A 53 -9.51 -3.69 -10.10
N ASP A 54 -8.70 -3.22 -9.15
CA ASP A 54 -9.15 -2.58 -7.92
C ASP A 54 -9.74 -1.19 -8.18
N THR A 55 -9.02 -0.36 -8.93
CA THR A 55 -9.40 1.04 -9.12
C THR A 55 -10.54 1.24 -10.12
N ARG A 56 -10.70 0.34 -11.10
CA ARG A 56 -11.69 0.50 -12.17
C ARG A 56 -12.75 -0.58 -12.20
N LEU A 57 -12.33 -1.85 -12.19
CA LEU A 57 -13.26 -2.96 -12.40
C LEU A 57 -14.12 -3.21 -11.16
N ALA A 58 -13.49 -3.37 -10.00
CA ALA A 58 -14.19 -3.66 -8.75
C ALA A 58 -15.17 -2.55 -8.38
N GLN A 59 -14.77 -1.29 -8.58
CA GLN A 59 -15.65 -0.15 -8.31
C GLN A 59 -16.89 -0.14 -9.22
N LYS A 60 -16.73 -0.45 -10.50
CA LYS A 60 -17.87 -0.50 -11.43
C LYS A 60 -18.79 -1.69 -11.14
N ILE A 61 -18.23 -2.86 -10.83
CA ILE A 61 -19.03 -4.05 -10.51
C ILE A 61 -19.79 -3.84 -9.20
N SER A 62 -19.17 -3.27 -8.17
CA SER A 62 -19.82 -3.03 -6.87
C SER A 62 -21.01 -2.05 -6.94
N GLN A 63 -21.10 -1.24 -8.00
CA GLN A 63 -22.22 -0.31 -8.21
C GLN A 63 -23.42 -0.97 -8.90
N LEU A 64 -23.30 -2.21 -9.37
CA LEU A 64 -24.39 -2.90 -10.04
C LEU A 64 -25.47 -3.38 -9.05
N PRO A 65 -26.76 -3.25 -9.40
CA PRO A 65 -27.83 -3.75 -8.56
C PRO A 65 -27.69 -5.26 -8.31
N GLY A 66 -27.79 -5.68 -7.05
CA GLY A 66 -27.68 -7.09 -6.66
C GLY A 66 -26.25 -7.55 -6.36
N VAL A 67 -25.24 -6.70 -6.48
CA VAL A 67 -23.89 -7.00 -6.01
C VAL A 67 -23.73 -6.52 -4.57
N GLY A 68 -23.47 -7.46 -3.67
CA GLY A 68 -23.23 -7.18 -2.24
C GLY A 68 -21.76 -6.91 -1.94
N MET A 69 -20.88 -7.70 -2.54
CA MET A 69 -19.44 -7.58 -2.31
C MET A 69 -18.62 -8.01 -3.54
N VAL A 70 -17.53 -7.29 -3.77
CA VAL A 70 -16.49 -7.68 -4.75
C VAL A 70 -15.18 -7.86 -3.99
N SER A 71 -14.63 -9.07 -4.04
CA SER A 71 -13.34 -9.38 -3.40
C SER A 71 -12.32 -9.86 -4.42
N MET A 72 -11.05 -9.56 -4.17
CA MET A 72 -9.96 -9.98 -5.05
C MET A 72 -8.98 -10.86 -4.29
N SER A 73 -8.42 -11.83 -5.00
CA SER A 73 -7.41 -12.75 -4.47
C SER A 73 -6.38 -13.11 -5.55
N GLY A 74 -5.21 -13.57 -5.09
CA GLY A 74 -4.12 -13.98 -5.97
C GLY A 74 -3.37 -12.86 -6.68
N GLY A 75 -3.86 -11.63 -6.56
CA GLY A 75 -3.18 -10.46 -7.12
C GLY A 75 -2.05 -9.95 -6.22
N GLN A 76 -1.26 -9.07 -6.78
CA GLN A 76 -0.09 -8.48 -6.13
C GLN A 76 -0.24 -6.96 -6.14
N LYS A 77 -0.66 -6.37 -5.02
CA LYS A 77 -0.67 -4.90 -4.91
C LYS A 77 0.74 -4.35 -5.10
N PRO A 78 0.92 -3.33 -5.94
CA PRO A 78 2.22 -2.69 -6.10
C PRO A 78 2.74 -2.16 -4.77
N ALA A 79 4.01 -2.41 -4.47
CA ALA A 79 4.68 -1.86 -3.30
C ALA A 79 6.17 -1.70 -3.57
N ILE A 80 6.78 -0.68 -2.98
CA ILE A 80 8.22 -0.51 -2.98
C ILE A 80 8.77 -1.31 -1.80
N ARG A 81 9.67 -2.24 -2.10
CA ARG A 81 10.32 -3.07 -1.10
C ARG A 81 11.72 -2.58 -0.85
N ILE A 82 12.01 -2.25 0.41
CA ILE A 82 13.31 -1.82 0.88
C ILE A 82 13.92 -2.98 1.64
N GLN A 83 14.97 -3.56 1.10
CA GLN A 83 15.70 -4.68 1.69
C GLN A 83 16.97 -4.16 2.35
N ALA A 84 16.90 -3.92 3.65
CA ALA A 84 18.03 -3.39 4.41
C ALA A 84 19.17 -4.41 4.51
N ASN A 85 20.41 -3.91 4.34
CA ASN A 85 21.62 -4.68 4.58
C ASN A 85 22.15 -4.39 6.00
N PRO A 86 22.03 -5.33 6.95
CA PRO A 86 22.42 -5.09 8.33
C PRO A 86 23.92 -4.77 8.49
N THR A 87 24.76 -5.38 7.65
CA THR A 87 26.22 -5.15 7.69
C THR A 87 26.56 -3.74 7.23
N ALA A 88 25.91 -3.26 6.17
CA ALA A 88 26.08 -1.90 5.68
C ALA A 88 25.56 -0.89 6.72
N LEU A 89 24.38 -1.10 7.28
CA LEU A 89 23.85 -0.25 8.36
C LEU A 89 24.82 -0.17 9.54
N ALA A 90 25.34 -1.30 10.01
CA ALA A 90 26.29 -1.33 11.11
C ALA A 90 27.60 -0.58 10.79
N SER A 91 28.09 -0.62 9.55
CA SER A 91 29.30 0.11 9.13
C SER A 91 29.12 1.63 9.19
N TYR A 92 27.88 2.10 9.01
CA TYR A 92 27.51 3.51 9.15
C TYR A 92 26.99 3.87 10.56
N GLY A 93 27.01 2.91 11.52
CA GLY A 93 26.51 3.14 12.87
C GLY A 93 25.00 3.38 12.93
N LEU A 94 24.26 2.91 11.93
CA LEU A 94 22.81 3.07 11.80
C LEU A 94 22.09 1.79 12.24
N THR A 95 20.89 1.96 12.77
CA THR A 95 19.98 0.89 13.15
C THR A 95 18.85 0.74 12.13
N LEU A 96 18.13 -0.37 12.16
CA LEU A 96 16.90 -0.55 11.37
C LEU A 96 15.82 0.48 11.76
N GLU A 97 15.81 0.91 13.01
CA GLU A 97 14.87 1.92 13.49
C GLU A 97 15.18 3.30 12.90
N ASP A 98 16.45 3.68 12.81
CA ASP A 98 16.86 4.92 12.14
C ASP A 98 16.42 4.92 10.68
N LEU A 99 16.58 3.79 9.99
CA LEU A 99 16.12 3.61 8.62
C LEU A 99 14.58 3.76 8.52
N ARG A 100 13.84 3.12 9.41
CA ARG A 100 12.36 3.20 9.44
C ARG A 100 11.89 4.65 9.65
N ILE A 101 12.50 5.36 10.59
CA ILE A 101 12.18 6.76 10.89
C ILE A 101 12.48 7.65 9.68
N ALA A 102 13.64 7.49 9.05
CA ALA A 102 14.03 8.28 7.89
C ALA A 102 13.05 8.09 6.72
N ILE A 103 12.65 6.84 6.43
CA ILE A 103 11.66 6.53 5.39
C ILE A 103 10.30 7.14 5.72
N ALA A 104 9.85 7.02 6.97
CA ALA A 104 8.56 7.57 7.40
C ALA A 104 8.54 9.11 7.29
N GLN A 105 9.63 9.77 7.65
CA GLN A 105 9.75 11.23 7.54
C GLN A 105 9.83 11.73 6.09
N ALA A 106 10.41 10.94 5.21
CA ALA A 106 10.56 11.30 3.80
C ALA A 106 9.26 11.16 2.99
N ASN A 107 8.27 10.44 3.51
CA ASN A 107 7.03 10.16 2.80
C ASN A 107 5.80 10.63 3.59
N VAL A 108 5.81 11.88 4.00
CA VAL A 108 4.73 12.48 4.79
C VAL A 108 3.85 13.36 3.92
N ASN A 109 2.56 13.07 3.90
CA ASN A 109 1.57 13.94 3.28
C ASN A 109 1.01 14.91 4.33
N GLN A 110 1.58 16.11 4.41
CA GLN A 110 1.16 17.15 5.34
C GLN A 110 0.55 18.34 4.61
N PRO A 111 -0.50 18.99 5.17
CA PRO A 111 -1.02 20.22 4.62
C PRO A 111 0.04 21.33 4.67
N LYS A 112 0.27 21.99 3.55
CA LYS A 112 1.30 23.05 3.40
C LYS A 112 0.78 24.44 3.71
N GLY A 113 -0.52 24.57 3.98
CA GLY A 113 -1.17 25.85 4.24
C GLY A 113 -1.79 26.49 3.00
N PHE A 114 -2.07 27.76 3.09
CA PHE A 114 -2.72 28.53 2.02
C PHE A 114 -2.26 29.99 2.07
N PHE A 115 -2.38 30.66 0.94
CA PHE A 115 -2.22 32.11 0.85
C PHE A 115 -3.59 32.77 0.82
N ASP A 116 -3.88 33.60 1.82
CA ASP A 116 -5.08 34.42 1.84
C ASP A 116 -4.83 35.77 1.19
N GLY A 117 -5.54 36.02 0.07
CA GLY A 117 -5.63 37.30 -0.56
C GLY A 117 -6.98 37.96 -0.24
N ARG A 118 -7.09 39.26 -0.51
CA ARG A 118 -8.33 40.02 -0.26
C ARG A 118 -9.57 39.51 -1.01
N ARG A 119 -9.41 38.73 -2.06
CA ARG A 119 -10.49 38.24 -2.95
C ARG A 119 -10.43 36.72 -3.21
N GLN A 120 -9.29 36.08 -2.99
CA GLN A 120 -9.09 34.66 -3.29
C GLN A 120 -8.11 34.03 -2.33
N ALA A 121 -8.38 32.78 -1.92
CA ALA A 121 -7.45 31.93 -1.18
C ALA A 121 -6.85 30.89 -2.12
N TYR A 122 -5.53 30.69 -2.05
CA TYR A 122 -4.81 29.68 -2.81
C TYR A 122 -4.25 28.65 -1.87
N THR A 123 -4.67 27.39 -2.01
CA THR A 123 -4.09 26.27 -1.26
C THR A 123 -2.71 25.94 -1.84
N ILE A 124 -1.71 25.83 -0.97
CA ILE A 124 -0.38 25.38 -1.37
C ILE A 124 -0.41 23.86 -1.47
N GLY A 125 -0.21 23.33 -2.67
CA GLY A 125 -0.01 21.90 -2.92
C GLY A 125 1.45 21.60 -3.21
N ALA A 126 2.02 20.61 -2.53
CA ALA A 126 3.31 20.05 -2.88
C ALA A 126 3.19 18.52 -2.90
N ASN A 127 3.84 17.88 -3.87
CA ASN A 127 3.93 16.44 -3.91
C ASN A 127 5.14 16.00 -3.08
N ASP A 128 4.90 15.60 -1.82
CA ASP A 128 5.94 15.15 -0.90
C ASP A 128 6.02 13.63 -0.83
N GLN A 129 5.25 12.91 -1.65
CA GLN A 129 5.24 11.45 -1.64
C GLN A 129 6.23 10.91 -2.67
N ILE A 130 7.07 10.02 -2.22
CA ILE A 130 7.97 9.25 -3.07
C ILE A 130 7.19 8.07 -3.63
N LEU A 131 7.05 8.00 -4.96
CA LEU A 131 6.20 7.03 -5.64
C LEU A 131 6.97 5.95 -6.40
N THR A 132 8.27 6.13 -6.61
CA THR A 132 9.09 5.19 -7.40
C THR A 132 10.29 4.69 -6.60
N SER A 133 10.74 3.48 -6.90
CA SER A 133 11.98 2.94 -6.31
C SER A 133 13.20 3.83 -6.62
N GLY A 134 13.24 4.42 -7.82
CA GLY A 134 14.31 5.32 -8.23
C GLY A 134 14.47 6.55 -7.33
N ASP A 135 13.36 7.16 -6.92
CA ASP A 135 13.36 8.33 -6.04
C ASP A 135 13.82 7.95 -4.62
N TYR A 136 13.46 6.74 -4.16
CA TYR A 136 13.94 6.23 -2.86
C TYR A 136 15.44 5.99 -2.84
N HIS A 137 16.07 5.59 -3.94
CA HIS A 137 17.53 5.39 -4.00
C HIS A 137 18.30 6.64 -3.60
N ALA A 138 17.82 7.82 -3.98
CA ALA A 138 18.48 9.10 -3.72
C ALA A 138 18.21 9.64 -2.30
N LEU A 139 17.32 9.02 -1.54
CA LEU A 139 16.93 9.48 -0.21
C LEU A 139 18.13 9.49 0.74
N ILE A 140 18.39 10.64 1.35
CA ILE A 140 19.42 10.79 2.39
C ILE A 140 18.80 10.36 3.72
N ILE A 141 19.38 9.32 4.34
CA ILE A 141 18.91 8.76 5.61
C ILE A 141 19.69 9.27 6.83
N ALA A 142 20.95 9.67 6.61
CA ALA A 142 21.80 10.20 7.67
C ALA A 142 22.95 11.02 7.07
N TYR A 143 23.69 11.70 7.95
CA TYR A 143 24.98 12.32 7.61
C TYR A 143 26.06 11.72 8.49
N GLN A 144 27.16 11.27 7.89
CA GLN A 144 28.33 10.77 8.61
C GLN A 144 29.57 11.58 8.22
N ASN A 145 30.23 12.18 9.19
CA ASN A 145 31.42 13.04 8.96
C ASN A 145 31.16 14.15 7.90
N GLY A 146 29.93 14.68 7.82
CA GLY A 146 29.55 15.69 6.82
C GLY A 146 29.20 15.12 5.44
N ALA A 147 29.35 13.83 5.19
CA ALA A 147 28.95 13.17 3.96
C ALA A 147 27.52 12.58 4.08
N PRO A 148 26.67 12.74 3.05
CA PRO A 148 25.35 12.14 3.06
C PRO A 148 25.41 10.63 2.87
N VAL A 149 24.73 9.87 3.73
CA VAL A 149 24.47 8.44 3.56
C VAL A 149 23.11 8.28 2.90
N ARG A 150 23.08 7.63 1.75
CA ARG A 150 21.85 7.42 0.99
C ARG A 150 21.25 6.06 1.29
N LEU A 151 19.95 5.93 1.01
CA LEU A 151 19.26 4.66 1.16
C LEU A 151 19.91 3.56 0.31
N SER A 152 20.36 3.89 -0.90
CA SER A 152 21.10 2.97 -1.78
C SER A 152 22.41 2.42 -1.19
N ASP A 153 23.01 3.10 -0.21
CA ASP A 153 24.26 2.67 0.41
C ASP A 153 24.05 1.57 1.46
N VAL A 154 22.83 1.44 1.98
CA VAL A 154 22.48 0.53 3.08
C VAL A 154 21.31 -0.41 2.78
N ALA A 155 20.65 -0.27 1.65
CA ALA A 155 19.50 -1.09 1.28
C ALA A 155 19.33 -1.21 -0.24
N ASP A 156 18.78 -2.34 -0.68
CA ASP A 156 18.28 -2.51 -2.04
C ASP A 156 16.80 -2.07 -2.08
N VAL A 157 16.48 -1.21 -3.05
CA VAL A 157 15.13 -0.71 -3.25
C VAL A 157 14.59 -1.22 -4.57
N ILE A 158 13.51 -1.99 -4.51
CA ILE A 158 12.93 -2.64 -5.68
C ILE A 158 11.42 -2.40 -5.77
N ASP A 159 10.94 -2.19 -7.00
CA ASP A 159 9.51 -2.24 -7.28
C ASP A 159 9.04 -3.70 -7.19
N SER A 160 8.11 -3.97 -6.29
CA SER A 160 7.68 -5.32 -5.96
C SER A 160 6.18 -5.32 -5.61
N ALA A 161 5.76 -6.32 -4.89
CA ALA A 161 4.41 -6.45 -4.37
C ALA A 161 4.40 -6.41 -2.84
N GLU A 162 3.30 -5.91 -2.27
CA GLU A 162 3.05 -5.90 -0.83
C GLU A 162 3.14 -7.32 -0.26
N ASN A 163 2.50 -8.27 -0.92
CA ASN A 163 2.53 -9.68 -0.54
C ASN A 163 2.90 -10.56 -1.74
N VAL A 164 4.12 -11.09 -1.72
CA VAL A 164 4.63 -12.01 -2.76
C VAL A 164 4.24 -13.47 -2.53
N LYS A 165 3.58 -13.79 -1.41
CA LYS A 165 3.19 -15.15 -1.04
C LYS A 165 1.79 -15.54 -1.54
N GLN A 166 1.05 -14.58 -2.09
CA GLN A 166 -0.26 -14.82 -2.71
C GLN A 166 -0.09 -14.98 -4.22
N ALA A 167 -0.75 -15.97 -4.77
CA ALA A 167 -0.79 -16.16 -6.21
C ALA A 167 -2.09 -16.91 -6.61
N ALA A 168 -2.61 -16.62 -7.79
CA ALA A 168 -3.66 -17.36 -8.44
C ALA A 168 -3.26 -17.65 -9.89
N TRP A 169 -3.80 -18.72 -10.44
CA TRP A 169 -3.53 -19.12 -11.80
C TRP A 169 -4.84 -19.52 -12.50
N MET A 170 -4.92 -19.20 -13.77
CA MET A 170 -5.90 -19.71 -14.70
C MET A 170 -5.17 -20.42 -15.84
N ASP A 171 -5.41 -21.70 -16.04
CA ASP A 171 -4.74 -22.52 -17.08
C ASP A 171 -3.21 -22.35 -17.08
N LYS A 172 -2.58 -22.38 -15.90
CA LYS A 172 -1.13 -22.21 -15.69
C LYS A 172 -0.60 -20.79 -15.95
N VAL A 173 -1.46 -19.84 -16.28
CA VAL A 173 -1.10 -18.41 -16.42
C VAL A 173 -1.42 -17.70 -15.10
N ALA A 174 -0.48 -16.88 -14.63
CA ALA A 174 -0.71 -16.08 -13.42
C ALA A 174 -1.89 -15.13 -13.63
N ALA A 175 -2.79 -15.08 -12.65
CA ALA A 175 -4.06 -14.37 -12.74
C ALA A 175 -4.41 -13.63 -11.46
N VAL A 176 -5.26 -12.62 -11.59
CA VAL A 176 -5.97 -12.01 -10.47
C VAL A 176 -7.41 -12.54 -10.47
N SER A 177 -7.82 -13.16 -9.37
CA SER A 177 -9.20 -13.66 -9.22
C SER A 177 -10.06 -12.57 -8.60
N VAL A 178 -11.18 -12.25 -9.26
CA VAL A 178 -12.20 -11.32 -8.78
C VAL A 178 -13.47 -12.11 -8.48
N ASN A 179 -13.88 -12.15 -7.24
CA ASN A 179 -15.08 -12.84 -6.79
C ASN A 179 -16.19 -11.84 -6.55
N VAL A 180 -17.33 -12.06 -7.17
CA VAL A 180 -18.53 -11.24 -7.02
C VAL A 180 -19.55 -12.02 -6.20
N GLN A 181 -20.04 -11.42 -5.14
CA GLN A 181 -21.03 -11.98 -4.23
C GLN A 181 -22.31 -11.13 -4.28
N ARG A 182 -23.42 -11.77 -3.97
CA ARG A 182 -24.75 -11.12 -3.92
C ARG A 182 -24.97 -10.39 -2.60
#